data_6bdbd406678a0cbb7a5ac2c7f5a50208
#
_entry.id   6bdbd406678a0cbb7a5ac2c7f5a50208
#
_cell.length_a   1.000
_cell.length_b   1.000
_cell.length_c   1.000
_cell.angle_alpha   90.00
_cell.angle_beta   90.00
_cell.angle_gamma   90.00
#
_symmetry.space_group_name_H-M   'P 1'
#
loop_
_entity.id
_entity.type
_entity.pdbx_description
1 polymer ?
#
loop_
_entity_poly.entity_id
_entity_poly.type
_entity_poly.pdbx_seq_one_letter_code
_entity_poly.pdbx_strand_id
1 'polypeptide(L)'
;MKKILVTGGAGYIGTHTSVELLNAGYELVILDNFSNSKPEALENVKKITGKDFKFYKGDMIDKDFLDKIFTENEIGAVIDFAAYKAVGESVQKPVEYYTNNVATVLSLLDRMKAHKVKKLVFSSSATVYGDPEIVPITEDCKTGGTTNPYGTSKLMVERILKDLYKSDNEWDIAILRYFNPIGAHESGLIGEEPNGIPANLMPYIAKVASGKLERLSVFGNDYDTHDGTGVRDYIHVVDLARGHVKALEKLDKEGKGLYIYNLGTGTGYSVLDIVNAFEKANNIKVPYIIAPRRAGDIAKCFADPKKAREELGFIASKTLEDMCKDAWNFENK
;
A
#
# COMPACT_ATOMS: atom_id res chain seq x y z
N MET A 1 -10.24 -6.59 24.22
CA MET A 1 -9.80 -5.49 23.34
C MET A 1 -10.70 -5.50 22.11
N LYS A 2 -11.14 -4.35 21.60
CA LYS A 2 -11.93 -4.33 20.37
C LYS A 2 -11.06 -4.77 19.18
N LYS A 3 -11.65 -5.47 18.22
CA LYS A 3 -10.94 -6.04 17.07
C LYS A 3 -10.68 -5.00 15.98
N ILE A 4 -9.66 -5.22 15.17
CA ILE A 4 -9.35 -4.40 13.99
C ILE A 4 -9.89 -5.13 12.76
N LEU A 5 -10.77 -4.47 12.00
CA LEU A 5 -11.18 -4.95 10.68
C LEU A 5 -10.13 -4.52 9.65
N VAL A 6 -9.55 -5.48 8.96
CA VAL A 6 -8.58 -5.25 7.87
C VAL A 6 -9.25 -5.65 6.56
N THR A 7 -9.60 -4.67 5.74
CA THR A 7 -10.18 -4.92 4.41
C THR A 7 -9.07 -5.03 3.37
N GLY A 8 -9.23 -5.90 2.36
CA GLY A 8 -8.13 -6.24 1.44
C GLY A 8 -6.97 -6.93 2.17
N GLY A 9 -7.27 -7.62 3.29
CA GLY A 9 -6.25 -8.15 4.21
C GLY A 9 -5.50 -9.37 3.70
N ALA A 10 -5.95 -10.02 2.62
CA ALA A 10 -5.23 -11.10 1.94
C ALA A 10 -4.25 -10.57 0.86
N GLY A 11 -4.29 -9.28 0.55
CA GLY A 11 -3.38 -8.63 -0.40
C GLY A 11 -1.97 -8.44 0.15
N TYR A 12 -1.06 -7.95 -0.70
CA TYR A 12 0.36 -7.75 -0.39
C TYR A 12 0.59 -6.93 0.88
N ILE A 13 0.08 -5.68 0.93
CA ILE A 13 0.27 -4.81 2.10
C ILE A 13 -0.57 -5.31 3.28
N GLY A 14 -1.79 -5.80 3.02
CA GLY A 14 -2.72 -6.29 4.04
C GLY A 14 -2.16 -7.46 4.86
N THR A 15 -1.53 -8.45 4.22
CA THR A 15 -0.91 -9.60 4.90
C THR A 15 0.27 -9.19 5.78
N HIS A 16 1.16 -8.32 5.28
CA HIS A 16 2.29 -7.81 6.06
C HIS A 16 1.82 -6.97 7.25
N THR A 17 0.80 -6.12 7.04
CA THR A 17 0.20 -5.35 8.14
C THR A 17 -0.50 -6.24 9.15
N SER A 18 -1.17 -7.31 8.70
CA SER A 18 -1.78 -8.29 9.60
C SER A 18 -0.73 -8.99 10.49
N VAL A 19 0.45 -9.33 9.93
CA VAL A 19 1.56 -9.88 10.72
C VAL A 19 2.00 -8.90 11.82
N GLU A 20 2.26 -7.64 11.47
CA GLU A 20 2.73 -6.63 12.41
C GLU A 20 1.67 -6.30 13.48
N LEU A 21 0.38 -6.22 13.11
CA LEU A 21 -0.73 -6.02 14.06
C LEU A 21 -0.87 -7.20 15.03
N LEU A 22 -0.83 -8.42 14.52
CA LEU A 22 -0.88 -9.62 15.36
C LEU A 22 0.31 -9.67 16.34
N ASN A 23 1.53 -9.36 15.87
CA ASN A 23 2.72 -9.30 16.70
C ASN A 23 2.62 -8.20 17.78
N ALA A 24 1.99 -7.06 17.47
CA ALA A 24 1.68 -6.00 18.41
C ALA A 24 0.54 -6.34 19.41
N GLY A 25 -0.10 -7.51 19.25
CA GLY A 25 -1.11 -8.01 20.18
C GLY A 25 -2.56 -7.64 19.84
N TYR A 26 -2.82 -7.09 18.66
CA TYR A 26 -4.19 -6.83 18.21
C TYR A 26 -4.91 -8.11 17.79
N GLU A 27 -6.23 -8.15 17.99
CA GLU A 27 -7.11 -9.16 17.43
C GLU A 27 -7.65 -8.66 16.09
N LEU A 28 -7.66 -9.53 15.06
CA LEU A 28 -8.04 -9.15 13.71
C LEU A 28 -9.33 -9.84 13.23
N VAL A 29 -10.05 -9.10 12.42
CA VAL A 29 -11.05 -9.63 11.49
C VAL A 29 -10.60 -9.22 10.09
N ILE A 30 -10.43 -10.17 9.19
CA ILE A 30 -9.97 -9.92 7.82
C ILE A 30 -11.15 -10.07 6.85
N LEU A 31 -11.27 -9.12 5.92
CA LEU A 31 -12.21 -9.15 4.81
C LEU A 31 -11.45 -9.05 3.49
N ASP A 32 -11.69 -10.00 2.58
CA ASP A 32 -11.12 -9.99 1.23
C ASP A 32 -12.03 -10.77 0.27
N ASN A 33 -12.11 -10.37 -0.99
CA ASN A 33 -12.88 -11.08 -2.02
C ASN A 33 -12.01 -11.98 -2.90
N PHE A 34 -10.69 -11.96 -2.71
CA PHE A 34 -9.67 -12.66 -3.50
C PHE A 34 -9.64 -12.27 -4.99
N SER A 35 -10.06 -11.06 -5.34
CA SER A 35 -9.98 -10.57 -6.72
C SER A 35 -8.54 -10.46 -7.23
N ASN A 36 -7.58 -10.11 -6.35
CA ASN A 36 -6.14 -10.00 -6.67
C ASN A 36 -5.25 -10.49 -5.51
N SER A 37 -5.71 -11.52 -4.79
CA SER A 37 -5.02 -12.13 -3.67
C SER A 37 -5.31 -13.63 -3.63
N LYS A 38 -4.61 -14.37 -2.76
CA LYS A 38 -4.75 -15.82 -2.65
C LYS A 38 -5.04 -16.23 -1.21
N PRO A 39 -5.89 -17.27 -0.99
CA PRO A 39 -6.18 -17.78 0.35
C PRO A 39 -4.93 -18.23 1.13
N GLU A 40 -3.94 -18.79 0.43
CA GLU A 40 -2.69 -19.28 1.00
C GLU A 40 -1.92 -18.20 1.74
N ALA A 41 -2.05 -16.93 1.31
CA ALA A 41 -1.43 -15.80 1.97
C ALA A 41 -1.90 -15.63 3.43
N LEU A 42 -3.19 -15.88 3.70
CA LEU A 42 -3.74 -15.84 5.06
C LEU A 42 -3.24 -17.00 5.93
N GLU A 43 -3.15 -18.20 5.37
CA GLU A 43 -2.57 -19.34 6.10
C GLU A 43 -1.09 -19.12 6.42
N ASN A 44 -0.37 -18.43 5.53
CA ASN A 44 1.02 -18.06 5.78
C ASN A 44 1.16 -17.00 6.86
N VAL A 45 0.23 -16.03 6.98
CA VAL A 45 0.17 -15.10 8.11
C VAL A 45 0.03 -15.86 9.44
N LYS A 46 -0.86 -16.87 9.51
CA LYS A 46 -1.00 -17.72 10.71
C LYS A 46 0.28 -18.49 11.03
N LYS A 47 0.95 -19.06 10.01
CA LYS A 47 2.23 -19.76 10.20
C LYS A 47 3.33 -18.85 10.73
N ILE A 48 3.43 -17.62 10.21
CA ILE A 48 4.43 -16.64 10.63
C ILE A 48 4.22 -16.22 12.08
N THR A 49 2.97 -15.95 12.45
CA THR A 49 2.65 -15.34 13.75
C THR A 49 2.31 -16.35 14.85
N GLY A 50 1.97 -17.58 14.48
CA GLY A 50 1.40 -18.57 15.39
C GLY A 50 0.02 -18.17 15.97
N LYS A 51 -0.63 -17.15 15.39
CA LYS A 51 -1.90 -16.59 15.85
C LYS A 51 -3.00 -16.79 14.84
N ASP A 52 -4.24 -16.90 15.30
CA ASP A 52 -5.43 -17.02 14.46
C ASP A 52 -6.23 -15.72 14.42
N PHE A 53 -7.08 -15.59 13.41
CA PHE A 53 -7.96 -14.47 13.20
C PHE A 53 -9.24 -14.92 12.45
N LYS A 54 -10.31 -14.14 12.57
CA LYS A 54 -11.54 -14.40 11.84
C LYS A 54 -11.44 -13.88 10.41
N PHE A 55 -11.84 -14.66 9.43
CA PHE A 55 -11.82 -14.29 8.02
C PHE A 55 -13.21 -14.34 7.41
N TYR A 56 -13.52 -13.33 6.60
CA TYR A 56 -14.75 -13.25 5.80
C TYR A 56 -14.38 -13.10 4.32
N LYS A 57 -14.86 -14.01 3.49
CA LYS A 57 -14.75 -13.89 2.04
C LYS A 57 -15.97 -13.15 1.50
N GLY A 58 -15.76 -11.95 0.96
CA GLY A 58 -16.85 -11.14 0.40
C GLY A 58 -16.37 -9.79 -0.10
N ASP A 59 -17.29 -9.02 -0.65
CA ASP A 59 -17.01 -7.71 -1.24
C ASP A 59 -17.54 -6.59 -0.35
N MET A 60 -16.75 -5.52 -0.20
CA MET A 60 -17.12 -4.33 0.57
C MET A 60 -18.30 -3.54 -0.01
N ILE A 61 -18.64 -3.73 -1.29
CA ILE A 61 -19.81 -3.09 -1.89
C ILE A 61 -21.13 -3.60 -1.29
N ASP A 62 -21.14 -4.83 -0.78
CA ASP A 62 -22.28 -5.48 -0.14
C ASP A 62 -22.45 -4.96 1.30
N LYS A 63 -23.38 -4.04 1.47
CA LYS A 63 -23.67 -3.42 2.77
C LYS A 63 -24.25 -4.39 3.79
N ASP A 64 -25.07 -5.36 3.37
CA ASP A 64 -25.66 -6.36 4.26
C ASP A 64 -24.59 -7.30 4.78
N PHE A 65 -23.62 -7.62 3.91
CA PHE A 65 -22.46 -8.41 4.31
C PHE A 65 -21.54 -7.66 5.29
N LEU A 66 -21.31 -6.37 5.07
CA LEU A 66 -20.59 -5.53 6.03
C LEU A 66 -21.33 -5.44 7.38
N ASP A 67 -22.66 -5.24 7.37
CA ASP A 67 -23.49 -5.22 8.59
C ASP A 67 -23.34 -6.51 9.39
N LYS A 68 -23.33 -7.66 8.73
CA LYS A 68 -23.07 -8.95 9.37
C LYS A 68 -21.71 -8.95 10.07
N ILE A 69 -20.64 -8.47 9.40
CA ILE A 69 -19.29 -8.42 9.99
C ILE A 69 -19.27 -7.55 11.25
N PHE A 70 -19.83 -6.34 11.17
CA PHE A 70 -19.86 -5.43 12.32
C PHE A 70 -20.76 -5.94 13.46
N THR A 71 -21.84 -6.64 13.16
CA THR A 71 -22.76 -7.21 14.16
C THR A 71 -22.13 -8.42 14.88
N GLU A 72 -21.42 -9.28 14.15
CA GLU A 72 -20.82 -10.49 14.70
C GLU A 72 -19.50 -10.24 15.43
N ASN A 73 -18.93 -9.04 15.32
CA ASN A 73 -17.61 -8.73 15.87
C ASN A 73 -17.61 -7.35 16.53
N GLU A 74 -16.97 -7.24 17.68
CA GLU A 74 -16.73 -5.97 18.37
C GLU A 74 -15.60 -5.19 17.68
N ILE A 75 -15.86 -4.62 16.49
CA ILE A 75 -14.89 -3.84 15.75
C ILE A 75 -14.66 -2.49 16.45
N GLY A 76 -13.40 -2.13 16.66
CA GLY A 76 -12.99 -0.85 17.25
C GLY A 76 -12.39 0.12 16.26
N ALA A 77 -11.73 -0.41 15.22
CA ALA A 77 -11.13 0.37 14.15
C ALA A 77 -11.11 -0.42 12.85
N VAL A 78 -10.94 0.29 11.73
CA VAL A 78 -10.78 -0.29 10.40
C VAL A 78 -9.46 0.17 9.80
N ILE A 79 -8.75 -0.75 9.13
CA ILE A 79 -7.65 -0.43 8.23
C ILE A 79 -8.08 -0.86 6.83
N ASP A 80 -8.16 0.10 5.91
CA ASP A 80 -8.71 -0.13 4.57
C ASP A 80 -7.61 -0.19 3.51
N PHE A 81 -7.37 -1.40 2.99
CA PHE A 81 -6.48 -1.68 1.86
C PHE A 81 -7.21 -2.06 0.58
N ALA A 82 -8.52 -2.35 0.65
CA ALA A 82 -9.27 -2.89 -0.46
C ALA A 82 -9.40 -1.88 -1.60
N ALA A 83 -8.58 -2.05 -2.63
CA ALA A 83 -8.60 -1.20 -3.82
C ALA A 83 -7.90 -1.88 -5.01
N TYR A 84 -8.33 -1.57 -6.23
CA TYR A 84 -7.52 -1.80 -7.42
C TYR A 84 -6.38 -0.78 -7.48
N LYS A 85 -5.15 -1.21 -7.84
CA LYS A 85 -3.94 -0.38 -7.71
C LYS A 85 -3.11 -0.21 -9.00
N ALA A 86 -3.45 -0.91 -10.08
CA ALA A 86 -2.67 -0.93 -11.30
C ALA A 86 -2.93 0.33 -12.14
N VAL A 87 -1.96 1.27 -12.17
CA VAL A 87 -2.05 2.56 -12.86
C VAL A 87 -2.43 2.40 -14.34
N GLY A 88 -1.72 1.53 -15.08
CA GLY A 88 -1.99 1.29 -16.50
C GLY A 88 -3.37 0.70 -16.78
N GLU A 89 -3.83 -0.24 -15.94
CA GLU A 89 -5.17 -0.82 -16.05
C GLU A 89 -6.25 0.22 -15.75
N SER A 90 -6.02 1.12 -14.81
CA SER A 90 -7.00 2.15 -14.45
C SER A 90 -7.36 3.05 -15.62
N VAL A 91 -6.41 3.33 -16.53
CA VAL A 91 -6.65 4.12 -17.75
C VAL A 91 -7.56 3.36 -18.72
N GLN A 92 -7.46 2.03 -18.76
CA GLN A 92 -8.27 1.19 -19.65
C GLN A 92 -9.66 0.89 -19.08
N LYS A 93 -9.79 0.85 -17.73
CA LYS A 93 -11.00 0.47 -17.01
C LYS A 93 -11.40 1.50 -15.94
N PRO A 94 -11.61 2.78 -16.31
CA PRO A 94 -11.82 3.85 -15.33
C PRO A 94 -13.09 3.65 -14.49
N VAL A 95 -14.17 3.17 -15.09
CA VAL A 95 -15.45 2.98 -14.39
C VAL A 95 -15.32 1.92 -13.31
N GLU A 96 -14.68 0.79 -13.62
CA GLU A 96 -14.42 -0.30 -12.67
C GLU A 96 -13.54 0.19 -11.51
N TYR A 97 -12.53 1.02 -11.80
CA TYR A 97 -11.66 1.61 -10.77
C TYR A 97 -12.41 2.55 -9.84
N TYR A 98 -13.26 3.44 -10.37
CA TYR A 98 -14.07 4.33 -9.52
C TYR A 98 -15.11 3.55 -8.73
N THR A 99 -15.79 2.57 -9.34
CA THR A 99 -16.75 1.72 -8.65
C THR A 99 -16.07 0.95 -7.52
N ASN A 100 -14.96 0.28 -7.80
CA ASN A 100 -14.27 -0.49 -6.77
C ASN A 100 -13.62 0.39 -5.69
N ASN A 101 -12.92 1.47 -6.07
CA ASN A 101 -12.10 2.21 -5.11
C ASN A 101 -12.87 3.32 -4.36
N VAL A 102 -13.98 3.80 -4.90
CA VAL A 102 -14.76 4.88 -4.27
C VAL A 102 -16.07 4.35 -3.68
N ALA A 103 -16.85 3.57 -4.45
CA ALA A 103 -18.15 3.12 -3.96
C ALA A 103 -18.03 2.11 -2.81
N THR A 104 -17.01 1.24 -2.82
CA THR A 104 -16.75 0.32 -1.70
C THR A 104 -16.40 1.06 -0.41
N VAL A 105 -15.59 2.13 -0.49
CA VAL A 105 -15.28 2.96 0.68
C VAL A 105 -16.53 3.68 1.19
N LEU A 106 -17.39 4.18 0.31
CA LEU A 106 -18.67 4.79 0.74
C LEU A 106 -19.56 3.78 1.47
N SER A 107 -19.64 2.53 0.99
CA SER A 107 -20.36 1.45 1.68
C SER A 107 -19.75 1.16 3.05
N LEU A 108 -18.42 1.09 3.15
CA LEU A 108 -17.71 0.90 4.41
C LEU A 108 -18.01 2.03 5.41
N LEU A 109 -17.85 3.30 4.99
CA LEU A 109 -18.08 4.46 5.86
C LEU A 109 -19.52 4.55 6.35
N ASP A 110 -20.50 4.22 5.50
CA ASP A 110 -21.93 4.15 5.86
C ASP A 110 -22.16 3.10 6.97
N ARG A 111 -21.58 1.92 6.84
CA ARG A 111 -21.71 0.87 7.86
C ARG A 111 -20.91 1.17 9.12
N MET A 112 -19.70 1.70 9.01
CA MET A 112 -18.94 2.19 10.17
C MET A 112 -19.74 3.19 10.99
N LYS A 113 -20.40 4.16 10.32
CA LYS A 113 -21.27 5.13 10.97
C LYS A 113 -22.47 4.48 11.69
N ALA A 114 -23.17 3.54 11.02
CA ALA A 114 -24.31 2.82 11.58
C ALA A 114 -23.93 2.04 12.85
N HIS A 115 -22.75 1.44 12.88
CA HIS A 115 -22.21 0.67 14.01
C HIS A 115 -21.38 1.48 15.00
N LYS A 116 -21.32 2.82 14.84
CA LYS A 116 -20.58 3.76 15.72
C LYS A 116 -19.08 3.46 15.79
N VAL A 117 -18.50 2.89 14.74
CA VAL A 117 -17.07 2.70 14.56
C VAL A 117 -16.55 3.90 13.78
N LYS A 118 -15.77 4.78 14.42
CA LYS A 118 -15.32 6.05 13.83
C LYS A 118 -13.80 6.15 13.67
N LYS A 119 -13.07 5.05 13.90
CA LYS A 119 -11.61 5.00 13.79
C LYS A 119 -11.21 4.31 12.48
N LEU A 120 -10.50 5.04 11.60
CA LEU A 120 -10.11 4.58 10.26
C LEU A 120 -8.66 4.91 9.93
N VAL A 121 -7.91 3.92 9.50
CA VAL A 121 -6.64 4.11 8.79
C VAL A 121 -6.87 3.81 7.30
N PHE A 122 -6.68 4.81 6.46
CA PHE A 122 -6.94 4.71 5.02
C PHE A 122 -5.65 4.64 4.21
N SER A 123 -5.58 3.66 3.33
CA SER A 123 -4.53 3.44 2.34
C SER A 123 -4.67 4.43 1.19
N SER A 124 -3.97 5.57 1.26
CA SER A 124 -3.83 6.50 0.14
C SER A 124 -2.53 6.26 -0.63
N SER A 125 -2.16 7.15 -1.52
CA SER A 125 -1.01 6.99 -2.42
C SER A 125 -0.36 8.32 -2.71
N ALA A 126 0.96 8.32 -2.94
CA ALA A 126 1.69 9.49 -3.45
C ALA A 126 1.19 9.98 -4.82
N THR A 127 0.46 9.13 -5.57
CA THR A 127 -0.17 9.53 -6.84
C THR A 127 -1.18 10.68 -6.71
N VAL A 128 -1.67 10.97 -5.49
CA VAL A 128 -2.56 12.12 -5.22
C VAL A 128 -1.87 13.48 -5.43
N TYR A 129 -0.53 13.51 -5.41
CA TYR A 129 0.24 14.73 -5.67
C TYR A 129 0.34 15.08 -7.16
N GLY A 130 0.06 14.11 -8.06
CA GLY A 130 0.25 14.30 -9.50
C GLY A 130 1.73 14.43 -9.85
N ASP A 131 2.06 15.47 -10.64
CA ASP A 131 3.44 15.87 -10.92
C ASP A 131 3.86 16.94 -9.89
N PRO A 132 4.69 16.61 -8.89
CA PRO A 132 4.99 17.50 -7.79
C PRO A 132 5.93 18.63 -8.20
N GLU A 133 5.61 19.86 -7.81
CA GLU A 133 6.47 21.03 -8.05
C GLU A 133 7.74 21.01 -7.19
N ILE A 134 7.71 20.32 -6.05
CA ILE A 134 8.78 20.25 -5.06
C ILE A 134 9.06 18.80 -4.67
N VAL A 135 10.32 18.43 -4.63
CA VAL A 135 10.81 17.13 -4.17
C VAL A 135 12.00 17.38 -3.25
N PRO A 136 12.07 16.82 -2.02
CA PRO A 136 11.15 15.84 -1.40
C PRO A 136 9.74 16.37 -1.16
N ILE A 137 8.74 15.46 -1.29
CA ILE A 137 7.31 15.80 -1.18
C ILE A 137 6.89 15.79 0.28
N THR A 138 6.38 16.91 0.78
CA THR A 138 5.75 17.02 2.11
C THR A 138 4.23 16.86 2.01
N GLU A 139 3.55 16.64 3.14
CA GLU A 139 2.09 16.54 3.19
C GLU A 139 1.38 17.87 2.85
N ASP A 140 2.08 18.99 2.96
CA ASP A 140 1.58 20.34 2.61
C ASP A 140 1.64 20.60 1.11
N CYS A 141 2.35 19.76 0.34
CA CYS A 141 2.36 19.86 -1.12
C CYS A 141 0.96 19.73 -1.68
N LYS A 142 0.69 20.51 -2.72
CA LYS A 142 -0.60 20.53 -3.42
C LYS A 142 -0.96 19.13 -3.91
N THR A 143 -2.21 18.72 -3.66
CA THR A 143 -2.81 17.52 -4.21
C THR A 143 -3.73 17.85 -5.37
N GLY A 144 -3.77 16.99 -6.39
CA GLY A 144 -4.54 17.20 -7.63
C GLY A 144 -3.68 16.97 -8.85
N GLY A 145 -4.21 17.25 -10.05
CA GLY A 145 -3.46 17.02 -11.29
C GLY A 145 -3.08 15.55 -11.50
N THR A 146 -3.85 14.64 -10.93
CA THR A 146 -3.62 13.19 -11.03
C THR A 146 -3.65 12.75 -12.50
N THR A 147 -2.69 11.96 -12.92
CA THR A 147 -2.49 11.56 -14.33
C THR A 147 -3.23 10.28 -14.71
N ASN A 148 -3.94 9.65 -13.78
CA ASN A 148 -4.62 8.38 -13.99
C ASN A 148 -5.80 8.17 -13.02
N PRO A 149 -6.80 7.34 -13.39
CA PRO A 149 -8.01 7.08 -12.59
C PRO A 149 -7.71 6.46 -11.21
N TYR A 150 -6.65 5.66 -11.07
CA TYR A 150 -6.26 5.14 -9.76
C TYR A 150 -5.89 6.28 -8.79
N GLY A 151 -4.98 7.17 -9.19
CA GLY A 151 -4.61 8.34 -8.37
C GLY A 151 -5.80 9.24 -8.09
N THR A 152 -6.66 9.47 -9.09
CA THR A 152 -7.89 10.25 -8.94
C THR A 152 -8.84 9.59 -7.94
N SER A 153 -9.02 8.27 -7.96
CA SER A 153 -9.89 7.57 -7.01
C SER A 153 -9.39 7.72 -5.56
N LYS A 154 -8.08 7.64 -5.33
CA LYS A 154 -7.50 7.87 -4.00
C LYS A 154 -7.69 9.32 -3.53
N LEU A 155 -7.50 10.30 -4.42
CA LEU A 155 -7.75 11.71 -4.13
C LEU A 155 -9.23 11.99 -3.81
N MET A 156 -10.16 11.38 -4.55
CA MET A 156 -11.60 11.48 -4.25
C MET A 156 -11.92 10.95 -2.86
N VAL A 157 -11.38 9.80 -2.47
CA VAL A 157 -11.59 9.26 -1.13
C VAL A 157 -10.98 10.16 -0.05
N GLU A 158 -9.76 10.70 -0.24
CA GLU A 158 -9.21 11.69 0.70
C GLU A 158 -10.14 12.90 0.87
N ARG A 159 -10.77 13.36 -0.21
CA ARG A 159 -11.75 14.47 -0.13
C ARG A 159 -12.98 14.06 0.66
N ILE A 160 -13.54 12.89 0.39
CA ILE A 160 -14.68 12.32 1.12
C ILE A 160 -14.37 12.24 2.62
N LEU A 161 -13.19 11.74 3.00
CA LEU A 161 -12.79 11.61 4.39
C LEU A 161 -12.61 12.98 5.09
N LYS A 162 -12.09 13.98 4.40
CA LYS A 162 -12.00 15.36 4.89
C LYS A 162 -13.37 15.97 5.12
N ASP A 163 -14.31 15.80 4.19
CA ASP A 163 -15.68 16.29 4.31
C ASP A 163 -16.45 15.53 5.40
N LEU A 164 -16.23 14.21 5.54
CA LEU A 164 -16.77 13.40 6.63
C LEU A 164 -16.32 13.90 8.00
N TYR A 165 -15.01 14.11 8.21
CA TYR A 165 -14.47 14.64 9.45
C TYR A 165 -15.01 16.05 9.75
N LYS A 166 -15.13 16.91 8.73
CA LYS A 166 -15.72 18.25 8.89
C LYS A 166 -17.19 18.21 9.31
N SER A 167 -17.94 17.22 8.84
CA SER A 167 -19.37 17.05 9.18
C SER A 167 -19.59 16.46 10.57
N ASP A 168 -18.63 15.66 11.04
CA ASP A 168 -18.68 14.95 12.33
C ASP A 168 -17.24 14.78 12.85
N ASN A 169 -16.82 15.68 13.73
CA ASN A 169 -15.46 15.71 14.30
C ASN A 169 -15.20 14.64 15.37
N GLU A 170 -16.14 13.72 15.58
CA GLU A 170 -15.95 12.53 16.40
C GLU A 170 -15.17 11.42 15.65
N TRP A 171 -14.98 11.57 14.35
CA TRP A 171 -14.15 10.66 13.59
C TRP A 171 -12.68 10.82 13.94
N ASP A 172 -11.96 9.72 13.80
CA ASP A 172 -10.54 9.58 14.08
C ASP A 172 -9.89 8.88 12.86
N ILE A 173 -9.28 9.68 11.99
CA ILE A 173 -8.89 9.24 10.65
C ILE A 173 -7.40 9.48 10.43
N ALA A 174 -6.66 8.44 10.03
CA ALA A 174 -5.32 8.54 9.50
C ALA A 174 -5.30 8.22 8.00
N ILE A 175 -4.88 9.16 7.18
CA ILE A 175 -4.67 8.99 5.74
C ILE A 175 -3.17 8.78 5.51
N LEU A 176 -2.80 7.61 5.00
CA LEU A 176 -1.41 7.25 4.77
C LEU A 176 -1.11 7.25 3.26
N ARG A 177 -0.28 8.18 2.81
CA ARG A 177 0.15 8.31 1.41
C ARG A 177 1.42 7.51 1.20
N TYR A 178 1.27 6.33 0.59
CA TYR A 178 2.40 5.44 0.31
C TYR A 178 3.18 5.90 -0.91
N PHE A 179 4.49 5.71 -0.84
CA PHE A 179 5.34 5.73 -2.01
C PHE A 179 5.40 4.31 -2.63
N ASN A 180 6.53 3.75 -2.96
CA ASN A 180 6.58 2.48 -3.69
C ASN A 180 6.95 1.31 -2.75
N PRO A 181 5.99 0.56 -2.19
CA PRO A 181 6.32 -0.60 -1.38
C PRO A 181 6.94 -1.71 -2.22
N ILE A 182 8.07 -2.25 -1.76
CA ILE A 182 8.78 -3.39 -2.35
C ILE A 182 9.29 -4.34 -1.26
N GLY A 183 9.85 -5.48 -1.66
CA GLY A 183 10.33 -6.51 -0.74
C GLY A 183 9.25 -7.52 -0.39
N ALA A 184 9.54 -8.32 0.62
CA ALA A 184 8.67 -9.37 1.12
C ALA A 184 8.94 -9.58 2.62
N HIS A 185 8.20 -10.45 3.28
CA HIS A 185 8.52 -10.87 4.64
C HIS A 185 9.79 -11.75 4.63
N GLU A 186 10.69 -11.55 5.58
CA GLU A 186 11.96 -12.28 5.68
C GLU A 186 11.80 -13.80 5.68
N SER A 187 10.66 -14.32 6.14
CA SER A 187 10.34 -15.75 6.05
C SER A 187 10.21 -16.26 4.62
N GLY A 188 10.02 -15.39 3.61
CA GLY A 188 9.70 -15.73 2.23
C GLY A 188 8.34 -16.41 2.06
N LEU A 189 7.43 -16.34 3.04
CA LEU A 189 6.10 -16.96 2.97
C LEU A 189 5.03 -16.01 2.42
N ILE A 190 5.20 -14.71 2.59
CA ILE A 190 4.31 -13.67 2.05
C ILE A 190 5.12 -12.60 1.31
N GLY A 191 4.58 -12.13 0.20
CA GLY A 191 5.19 -11.15 -0.70
C GLY A 191 4.20 -10.63 -1.72
N GLU A 192 4.68 -9.90 -2.74
CA GLU A 192 3.82 -9.39 -3.80
C GLU A 192 3.62 -10.45 -4.89
N GLU A 193 2.44 -11.07 -4.92
CA GLU A 193 2.07 -12.10 -5.89
C GLU A 193 0.73 -11.75 -6.58
N PRO A 194 0.74 -10.82 -7.55
CA PRO A 194 -0.47 -10.46 -8.28
C PRO A 194 -0.93 -11.58 -9.22
N ASN A 195 -2.21 -11.60 -9.55
CA ASN A 195 -2.72 -12.45 -10.62
C ASN A 195 -2.15 -11.99 -11.97
N GLY A 196 -1.49 -12.89 -12.71
CA GLY A 196 -0.88 -12.61 -14.02
C GLY A 196 0.51 -11.98 -13.96
N ILE A 197 0.86 -11.18 -14.99
CA ILE A 197 2.17 -10.53 -15.10
C ILE A 197 2.22 -9.32 -14.16
N PRO A 198 3.24 -9.22 -13.29
CA PRO A 198 3.37 -8.08 -12.39
C PRO A 198 3.51 -6.75 -13.13
N ALA A 199 2.78 -5.74 -12.67
CA ALA A 199 2.92 -4.36 -13.17
C ALA A 199 3.98 -3.56 -12.39
N ASN A 200 4.34 -3.98 -11.16
CA ASN A 200 5.32 -3.33 -10.32
C ASN A 200 6.74 -3.81 -10.61
N LEU A 201 7.72 -2.92 -10.39
CA LEU A 201 9.13 -3.14 -10.76
C LEU A 201 9.76 -4.35 -10.06
N MET A 202 9.70 -4.41 -8.72
CA MET A 202 10.41 -5.45 -7.95
C MET A 202 9.92 -6.87 -8.25
N PRO A 203 8.61 -7.19 -8.24
CA PRO A 203 8.17 -8.54 -8.59
C PRO A 203 8.43 -8.88 -10.06
N TYR A 204 8.48 -7.88 -10.96
CA TYR A 204 8.87 -8.12 -12.35
C TYR A 204 10.37 -8.49 -12.45
N ILE A 205 11.25 -7.75 -11.75
CA ILE A 205 12.68 -8.05 -11.66
C ILE A 205 12.90 -9.48 -11.12
N ALA A 206 12.23 -9.84 -10.04
CA ALA A 206 12.35 -11.17 -9.44
C ALA A 206 11.93 -12.29 -10.40
N LYS A 207 10.84 -12.07 -11.17
CA LYS A 207 10.43 -13.06 -12.20
C LYS A 207 11.37 -13.12 -13.39
N VAL A 208 12.05 -12.05 -13.76
CA VAL A 208 13.12 -12.09 -14.78
C VAL A 208 14.33 -12.85 -14.23
N ALA A 209 14.73 -12.56 -13.00
CA ALA A 209 15.85 -13.22 -12.33
C ALA A 209 15.62 -14.73 -12.15
N SER A 210 14.37 -15.16 -11.89
CA SER A 210 13.98 -16.57 -11.76
C SER A 210 13.78 -17.29 -13.13
N GLY A 211 13.93 -16.56 -14.25
CA GLY A 211 13.72 -17.10 -15.60
C GLY A 211 12.26 -17.28 -16.00
N LYS A 212 11.30 -16.83 -15.18
CA LYS A 212 9.86 -16.87 -15.49
C LYS A 212 9.46 -15.82 -16.52
N LEU A 213 10.24 -14.73 -16.66
CA LEU A 213 10.11 -13.71 -17.70
C LEU A 213 11.46 -13.51 -18.40
N GLU A 214 11.42 -13.18 -19.69
CA GLU A 214 12.62 -13.10 -20.53
C GLU A 214 13.54 -11.93 -20.13
N ARG A 215 12.98 -10.74 -19.96
CA ARG A 215 13.72 -9.50 -19.71
C ARG A 215 12.84 -8.40 -19.14
N LEU A 216 13.46 -7.43 -18.47
CA LEU A 216 12.81 -6.23 -17.98
C LEU A 216 12.76 -5.15 -19.08
N SER A 217 11.65 -4.41 -19.19
CA SER A 217 11.57 -3.17 -19.95
C SER A 217 11.75 -1.98 -19.01
N VAL A 218 12.84 -1.22 -19.20
CA VAL A 218 13.10 0.05 -18.51
C VAL A 218 12.51 1.18 -19.36
N PHE A 219 11.50 1.86 -18.84
CA PHE A 219 10.72 2.84 -19.61
C PHE A 219 11.32 4.25 -19.52
N GLY A 220 11.99 4.68 -20.59
CA GLY A 220 12.70 5.94 -20.70
C GLY A 220 14.11 5.88 -20.08
N ASN A 221 15.05 6.57 -20.73
CA ASN A 221 16.42 6.78 -20.27
C ASN A 221 16.88 8.24 -20.50
N ASP A 222 15.89 9.14 -20.65
CA ASP A 222 16.10 10.55 -21.00
C ASP A 222 15.39 11.49 -20.01
N TYR A 223 15.04 11.00 -18.79
CA TYR A 223 14.57 11.84 -17.70
C TYR A 223 15.72 12.68 -17.12
N ASP A 224 15.39 13.85 -16.56
CA ASP A 224 16.32 14.68 -15.79
C ASP A 224 16.64 14.05 -14.43
N THR A 225 17.41 12.96 -14.47
CA THR A 225 17.87 12.15 -13.32
C THR A 225 19.33 11.74 -13.55
N HIS A 226 19.98 11.18 -12.55
CA HIS A 226 21.42 10.87 -12.63
C HIS A 226 21.78 9.80 -13.68
N ASP A 227 20.85 8.91 -14.03
CA ASP A 227 21.06 7.85 -15.02
C ASP A 227 20.00 7.86 -16.14
N GLY A 228 19.17 8.90 -16.16
CA GLY A 228 18.12 9.08 -17.16
C GLY A 228 16.86 8.27 -16.90
N THR A 229 16.81 7.38 -15.90
CA THR A 229 15.61 6.61 -15.58
C THR A 229 14.80 7.24 -14.44
N GLY A 230 13.51 6.89 -14.32
CA GLY A 230 12.63 7.50 -13.33
C GLY A 230 13.04 7.17 -11.89
N VAL A 231 12.99 8.17 -11.00
CA VAL A 231 13.38 8.05 -9.58
C VAL A 231 12.15 7.97 -8.70
N ARG A 232 12.12 6.98 -7.81
CA ARG A 232 11.02 6.75 -6.85
C ARG A 232 11.57 6.49 -5.45
N ASP A 233 10.74 6.75 -4.43
CA ASP A 233 10.99 6.33 -3.06
C ASP A 233 10.49 4.90 -2.89
N TYR A 234 11.40 3.97 -2.71
CA TYR A 234 11.08 2.58 -2.44
C TYR A 234 11.16 2.31 -0.95
N ILE A 235 10.07 1.83 -0.38
CA ILE A 235 9.95 1.48 1.04
C ILE A 235 9.75 -0.02 1.20
N HIS A 236 10.42 -0.62 2.19
CA HIS A 236 10.18 -2.02 2.50
C HIS A 236 8.75 -2.23 3.01
N VAL A 237 8.04 -3.24 2.49
CA VAL A 237 6.65 -3.51 2.84
C VAL A 237 6.44 -3.76 4.34
N VAL A 238 7.41 -4.33 5.04
CA VAL A 238 7.35 -4.53 6.50
C VAL A 238 7.45 -3.19 7.24
N ASP A 239 8.31 -2.26 6.80
CA ASP A 239 8.35 -0.91 7.38
C ASP A 239 7.03 -0.17 7.11
N LEU A 240 6.48 -0.28 5.89
CA LEU A 240 5.16 0.27 5.59
C LEU A 240 4.08 -0.31 6.51
N ALA A 241 4.09 -1.63 6.73
CA ALA A 241 3.17 -2.30 7.66
C ALA A 241 3.29 -1.77 9.09
N ARG A 242 4.51 -1.56 9.59
CA ARG A 242 4.77 -0.91 10.87
C ARG A 242 4.23 0.52 10.93
N GLY A 243 4.29 1.25 9.82
CA GLY A 243 3.69 2.57 9.70
C GLY A 243 2.18 2.57 9.98
N HIS A 244 1.46 1.51 9.58
CA HIS A 244 0.02 1.36 9.90
C HIS A 244 -0.22 1.10 11.38
N VAL A 245 0.62 0.26 12.01
CA VAL A 245 0.55 0.04 13.45
C VAL A 245 0.76 1.35 14.20
N LYS A 246 1.78 2.14 13.79
CA LYS A 246 2.05 3.45 14.38
C LYS A 246 0.92 4.46 14.18
N ALA A 247 0.28 4.46 13.02
CA ALA A 247 -0.89 5.29 12.77
C ALA A 247 -2.07 4.89 13.68
N LEU A 248 -2.32 3.59 13.85
CA LEU A 248 -3.35 3.10 14.76
C LEU A 248 -3.06 3.46 16.22
N GLU A 249 -1.81 3.31 16.68
CA GLU A 249 -1.35 3.74 18.02
C GLU A 249 -1.56 5.24 18.24
N LYS A 250 -1.31 6.07 17.21
CA LYS A 250 -1.57 7.52 17.24
C LYS A 250 -3.06 7.80 17.45
N LEU A 251 -3.94 7.15 16.69
CA LEU A 251 -5.38 7.28 16.83
C LEU A 251 -5.87 6.81 18.22
N ASP A 252 -5.26 5.77 18.78
CA ASP A 252 -5.61 5.30 20.14
C ASP A 252 -5.17 6.25 21.22
N LYS A 253 -4.05 6.96 21.06
CA LYS A 253 -3.46 7.84 22.06
C LYS A 253 -4.06 9.23 22.06
N GLU A 254 -4.25 9.83 20.89
CA GLU A 254 -4.66 11.25 20.78
C GLU A 254 -6.16 11.42 20.57
N GLY A 255 -6.84 10.37 20.09
CA GLY A 255 -8.28 10.41 19.83
C GLY A 255 -8.62 11.24 18.60
N LYS A 256 -9.81 11.83 18.61
CA LYS A 256 -10.46 12.49 17.48
C LYS A 256 -9.58 13.43 16.66
N GLY A 257 -9.44 13.15 15.38
CA GLY A 257 -8.61 13.95 14.48
C GLY A 257 -8.58 13.43 13.05
N LEU A 258 -8.09 14.26 12.14
CA LEU A 258 -7.77 13.87 10.79
C LEU A 258 -6.30 14.14 10.54
N TYR A 259 -5.55 13.06 10.36
CA TYR A 259 -4.10 13.06 10.21
C TYR A 259 -3.71 12.56 8.82
N ILE A 260 -2.71 13.19 8.23
CA ILE A 260 -2.19 12.80 6.91
C ILE A 260 -0.68 12.62 7.04
N TYR A 261 -0.16 11.48 6.57
CA TYR A 261 1.26 11.16 6.62
C TYR A 261 1.77 10.56 5.32
N ASN A 262 2.93 11.01 4.90
CA ASN A 262 3.71 10.35 3.86
C ASN A 262 4.49 9.18 4.48
N LEU A 263 4.32 7.98 3.91
CA LEU A 263 5.11 6.81 4.30
C LEU A 263 6.09 6.46 3.18
N GLY A 264 7.32 6.92 3.33
CA GLY A 264 8.46 6.70 2.47
C GLY A 264 9.74 6.67 3.28
N THR A 265 10.86 6.47 2.60
CA THR A 265 12.21 6.47 3.20
C THR A 265 12.87 7.85 3.17
N GLY A 266 12.42 8.73 2.29
CA GLY A 266 13.06 10.00 1.97
C GLY A 266 14.24 9.87 1.00
N THR A 267 14.47 8.69 0.47
CA THR A 267 15.54 8.41 -0.49
C THR A 267 14.95 8.00 -1.84
N GLY A 268 15.36 8.71 -2.88
CA GLY A 268 14.97 8.38 -4.25
C GLY A 268 15.98 7.44 -4.90
N TYR A 269 15.50 6.33 -5.45
CA TYR A 269 16.29 5.40 -6.27
C TYR A 269 15.74 5.35 -7.68
N SER A 270 16.63 5.31 -8.67
CA SER A 270 16.26 5.13 -10.07
C SER A 270 15.86 3.66 -10.37
N VAL A 271 15.28 3.43 -11.55
CA VAL A 271 14.99 2.05 -11.98
C VAL A 271 16.28 1.23 -12.09
N LEU A 272 17.36 1.82 -12.62
CA LEU A 272 18.64 1.12 -12.75
C LEU A 272 19.34 0.95 -11.40
N ASP A 273 19.17 1.86 -10.44
CA ASP A 273 19.64 1.63 -9.06
C ASP A 273 19.02 0.37 -8.46
N ILE A 274 17.71 0.18 -8.66
CA ILE A 274 17.01 -1.02 -8.17
C ILE A 274 17.51 -2.28 -8.86
N VAL A 275 17.69 -2.25 -10.19
CA VAL A 275 18.24 -3.40 -10.95
C VAL A 275 19.63 -3.76 -10.43
N ASN A 276 20.53 -2.77 -10.33
CA ASN A 276 21.90 -2.98 -9.87
C ASN A 276 21.96 -3.47 -8.41
N ALA A 277 21.10 -2.92 -7.53
CA ALA A 277 21.00 -3.36 -6.15
C ALA A 277 20.52 -4.81 -6.05
N PHE A 278 19.51 -5.18 -6.84
CA PHE A 278 18.98 -6.54 -6.88
C PHE A 278 20.04 -7.55 -7.37
N GLU A 279 20.74 -7.23 -8.49
CA GLU A 279 21.82 -8.04 -9.01
C GLU A 279 22.93 -8.27 -7.98
N LYS A 280 23.36 -7.18 -7.32
CA LYS A 280 24.41 -7.22 -6.30
C LYS A 280 23.98 -8.02 -5.07
N ALA A 281 22.77 -7.78 -4.55
CA ALA A 281 22.30 -8.41 -3.32
C ALA A 281 22.12 -9.92 -3.46
N ASN A 282 21.78 -10.41 -4.68
CA ASN A 282 21.43 -11.80 -4.93
C ASN A 282 22.45 -12.54 -5.83
N ASN A 283 23.48 -11.84 -6.31
CA ASN A 283 24.49 -12.37 -7.25
C ASN A 283 23.85 -12.99 -8.51
N ILE A 284 22.86 -12.30 -9.08
CA ILE A 284 22.07 -12.76 -10.24
C ILE A 284 21.99 -11.61 -11.25
N LYS A 285 22.05 -11.93 -12.56
CA LYS A 285 21.85 -10.95 -13.62
C LYS A 285 20.38 -10.80 -13.99
N VAL A 286 19.98 -9.54 -14.23
CA VAL A 286 18.63 -9.17 -14.67
C VAL A 286 18.73 -8.54 -16.07
N PRO A 287 18.52 -9.30 -17.15
CA PRO A 287 18.54 -8.76 -18.48
C PRO A 287 17.42 -7.72 -18.67
N TYR A 288 17.77 -6.59 -19.28
CA TYR A 288 16.81 -5.53 -19.57
C TYR A 288 17.03 -4.86 -20.92
N ILE A 289 16.00 -4.17 -21.39
CA ILE A 289 16.05 -3.28 -22.56
C ILE A 289 15.50 -1.91 -22.17
N ILE A 290 15.97 -0.88 -22.87
CA ILE A 290 15.37 0.46 -22.78
C ILE A 290 14.16 0.51 -23.73
N ALA A 291 13.03 0.93 -23.20
CA ALA A 291 11.79 1.14 -23.96
C ALA A 291 11.37 2.62 -23.89
N PRO A 292 10.51 3.10 -24.80
CA PRO A 292 9.97 4.46 -24.73
C PRO A 292 9.30 4.75 -23.39
N ARG A 293 9.28 6.04 -22.97
CA ARG A 293 8.55 6.48 -21.76
C ARG A 293 7.08 6.03 -21.79
N ARG A 294 6.56 5.65 -20.62
CA ARG A 294 5.12 5.45 -20.46
C ARG A 294 4.42 6.80 -20.29
N ALA A 295 3.22 6.92 -20.84
CA ALA A 295 2.39 8.10 -20.60
C ALA A 295 2.08 8.27 -19.09
N GLY A 296 2.27 9.49 -18.58
CA GLY A 296 1.99 9.82 -17.18
C GLY A 296 3.13 9.50 -16.20
N ASP A 297 4.27 8.93 -16.64
CA ASP A 297 5.44 8.78 -15.77
C ASP A 297 6.14 10.14 -15.58
N ILE A 298 6.53 10.43 -14.32
CA ILE A 298 7.25 11.64 -13.91
C ILE A 298 8.71 11.30 -13.57
N ALA A 299 9.60 12.32 -13.66
CA ALA A 299 11.03 12.11 -13.44
C ALA A 299 11.37 11.69 -12.01
N LYS A 300 10.86 12.40 -10.99
CA LYS A 300 11.23 12.21 -9.59
C LYS A 300 9.99 12.23 -8.69
N CYS A 301 9.89 11.26 -7.78
CA CYS A 301 8.82 11.21 -6.77
C CYS A 301 9.34 10.51 -5.52
N PHE A 302 9.71 11.26 -4.46
CA PHE A 302 10.13 10.73 -3.17
C PHE A 302 9.69 11.63 -2.01
N ALA A 303 9.48 11.02 -0.84
CA ALA A 303 8.90 11.65 0.33
C ALA A 303 9.88 12.55 1.09
N ASP A 304 9.33 13.53 1.82
CA ASP A 304 9.91 13.97 3.09
C ASP A 304 9.19 13.19 4.21
N PRO A 305 9.87 12.23 4.91
CA PRO A 305 9.27 11.43 5.97
C PRO A 305 9.26 12.13 7.34
N LYS A 306 9.64 13.40 7.41
CA LYS A 306 9.85 14.14 8.66
C LYS A 306 8.62 14.10 9.56
N LYS A 307 7.45 14.41 9.02
CA LYS A 307 6.20 14.45 9.80
C LYS A 307 5.84 13.09 10.40
N ALA A 308 5.93 12.01 9.61
CA ALA A 308 5.67 10.66 10.10
C ALA A 308 6.68 10.27 11.20
N ARG A 309 7.95 10.67 11.07
CA ARG A 309 8.96 10.43 12.09
C ARG A 309 8.68 11.19 13.39
N GLU A 310 8.34 12.48 13.32
CA GLU A 310 8.14 13.33 14.50
C GLU A 310 6.82 13.01 15.23
N GLU A 311 5.74 12.76 14.49
CA GLU A 311 4.41 12.58 15.07
C GLU A 311 4.01 11.14 15.32
N LEU A 312 4.50 10.16 14.52
CA LEU A 312 4.22 8.73 14.70
C LEU A 312 5.39 7.97 15.33
N GLY A 313 6.60 8.56 15.37
CA GLY A 313 7.81 7.81 15.67
C GLY A 313 8.14 6.77 14.58
N PHE A 314 7.64 6.99 13.35
CA PHE A 314 7.85 6.08 12.22
C PHE A 314 9.23 6.30 11.61
N ILE A 315 9.99 5.21 11.47
CA ILE A 315 11.30 5.19 10.81
C ILE A 315 11.33 3.96 9.89
N ALA A 316 11.56 4.17 8.61
CA ALA A 316 11.88 3.09 7.68
C ALA A 316 13.31 2.60 7.98
N SER A 317 13.45 1.36 8.44
CA SER A 317 14.68 0.79 8.98
C SER A 317 15.35 -0.21 8.04
N LYS A 318 14.59 -0.82 7.14
CA LYS A 318 15.08 -1.80 6.17
C LYS A 318 15.82 -1.10 5.01
N THR A 319 16.96 -1.65 4.63
CA THR A 319 17.79 -1.13 3.54
C THR A 319 17.29 -1.58 2.17
N LEU A 320 17.80 -0.95 1.10
CA LEU A 320 17.55 -1.40 -0.28
C LEU A 320 18.04 -2.85 -0.50
N GLU A 321 19.13 -3.23 0.15
CA GLU A 321 19.65 -4.60 0.10
C GLU A 321 18.67 -5.59 0.72
N ASP A 322 18.07 -5.25 1.88
CA ASP A 322 17.02 -6.07 2.52
C ASP A 322 15.81 -6.22 1.60
N MET A 323 15.36 -5.11 0.98
CA MET A 323 14.25 -5.12 0.03
C MET A 323 14.48 -6.10 -1.13
N CYS A 324 15.70 -6.10 -1.68
CA CYS A 324 16.09 -6.99 -2.79
C CYS A 324 16.21 -8.45 -2.35
N LYS A 325 16.83 -8.71 -1.20
CA LYS A 325 17.00 -10.06 -0.66
C LYS A 325 15.66 -10.71 -0.29
N ASP A 326 14.82 -9.96 0.42
CA ASP A 326 13.53 -10.48 0.87
C ASP A 326 12.60 -10.74 -0.32
N ALA A 327 12.61 -9.87 -1.35
CA ALA A 327 11.86 -10.10 -2.59
C ALA A 327 12.33 -11.36 -3.33
N TRP A 328 13.65 -11.58 -3.41
CA TRP A 328 14.21 -12.76 -4.03
C TRP A 328 13.91 -14.04 -3.23
N ASN A 329 14.04 -13.98 -1.91
CA ASN A 329 13.70 -15.11 -1.04
C ASN A 329 12.25 -15.56 -1.22
N PHE A 330 11.32 -14.62 -1.44
CA PHE A 330 9.92 -14.95 -1.72
C PHE A 330 9.72 -15.58 -3.10
N GLU A 331 10.34 -15.02 -4.15
CA GLU A 331 10.16 -15.51 -5.53
C GLU A 331 10.80 -16.90 -5.77
N ASN A 332 11.88 -17.20 -5.04
CA ASN A 332 12.70 -18.41 -5.26
C ASN A 332 12.30 -19.59 -4.34
N LYS A 333 11.21 -19.46 -3.59
CA LYS A 333 10.58 -20.56 -2.86
C LYS A 333 9.58 -21.28 -3.76
#